data_563db97c746d96d6028c11e577298b9f
#
_entry.id   563db97c746d96d6028c11e577298b9f
#
_cell.length_a   1.000
_cell.length_b   1.000
_cell.length_c   1.000
_cell.angle_alpha   90.00
_cell.angle_beta   90.00
_cell.angle_gamma   90.00
#
_symmetry.space_group_name_H-M   'P 1'
#
loop_
_entity.id
_entity.type
_entity.pdbx_description
1 polymer ?
#
loop_
_entity_poly.entity_id
_entity_poly.type
_entity_poly.pdbx_seq_one_letter_code
_entity_poly.pdbx_strand_id
1 'polypeptide(L)'
;MTEYFSKIPEIKFEGEESTNPFAFKFYDENKKVLGKSMKEHLRFATCYWHTFTWPGLDPFGGQTFNRPWMQAGDEIKMAEMKLNAAFDFFTKIKTPFFCFHDRDISPEGSNLSLIHI
;
A
#
# COMPACT_ATOMS: atom_id res chain seq x y z
N MET A 1 4.60 -14.68 -8.07
CA MET A 1 4.25 -13.31 -7.62
C MET A 1 5.51 -12.47 -7.71
N THR A 2 5.50 -11.34 -8.43
CA THR A 2 6.68 -10.49 -8.54
C THR A 2 6.79 -9.67 -7.25
N GLU A 3 7.88 -9.87 -6.51
CA GLU A 3 8.17 -9.07 -5.32
C GLU A 3 8.77 -7.72 -5.72
N TYR A 4 8.05 -6.63 -5.51
CA TYR A 4 8.53 -5.27 -5.78
C TYR A 4 9.46 -4.75 -4.70
N PHE A 5 9.29 -5.23 -3.47
CA PHE A 5 10.05 -4.79 -2.29
C PHE A 5 10.93 -5.89 -1.72
N SER A 6 11.46 -6.80 -2.57
CA SER A 6 12.27 -7.95 -2.15
C SER A 6 13.51 -7.58 -1.32
N LYS A 7 14.08 -6.39 -1.56
CA LYS A 7 15.23 -5.87 -0.80
C LYS A 7 14.87 -5.25 0.54
N ILE A 8 13.58 -5.03 0.80
CA ILE A 8 13.11 -4.43 2.05
C ILE A 8 12.62 -5.57 2.94
N PRO A 9 13.18 -5.72 4.15
CA PRO A 9 12.70 -6.71 5.11
C PRO A 9 11.31 -6.31 5.64
N GLU A 10 10.65 -7.26 6.31
CA GLU A 10 9.47 -6.95 7.10
C GLU A 10 9.81 -5.90 8.17
N ILE A 11 9.04 -4.81 8.22
CA ILE A 11 9.27 -3.71 9.14
C ILE A 11 8.76 -4.10 10.53
N LYS A 12 9.63 -3.99 11.54
CA LYS A 12 9.35 -4.36 12.93
C LYS A 12 9.65 -3.21 13.88
N PHE A 13 9.13 -3.32 15.10
CA PHE A 13 9.52 -2.44 16.18
C PHE A 13 10.93 -2.79 16.65
N GLU A 14 11.81 -1.80 16.72
CA GLU A 14 13.20 -1.93 17.18
C GLU A 14 13.54 -0.95 18.29
N GLY A 15 12.62 -0.06 18.67
CA GLY A 15 12.84 0.95 19.68
C GLY A 15 13.39 2.27 19.14
N GLU A 16 13.37 3.28 20.00
CA GLU A 16 13.70 4.67 19.67
C GLU A 16 15.14 4.85 19.18
N GLU A 17 16.06 4.10 19.78
CA GLU A 17 17.49 4.17 19.48
C GLU A 17 17.89 3.43 18.18
N SER A 18 16.97 2.77 17.51
CA SER A 18 17.27 2.05 16.27
C SER A 18 17.78 3.01 15.18
N THR A 19 18.87 2.63 14.54
CA THR A 19 19.42 3.31 13.37
C THR A 19 18.86 2.77 12.05
N ASN A 20 18.04 1.72 12.10
CA ASN A 20 17.41 1.13 10.93
C ASN A 20 16.31 2.08 10.37
N PRO A 21 16.44 2.59 9.12
CA PRO A 21 15.42 3.46 8.54
C PRO A 21 14.10 2.73 8.25
N PHE A 22 14.12 1.38 8.19
CA PHE A 22 12.95 0.53 7.97
C PHE A 22 12.47 -0.13 9.26
N ALA A 23 12.48 0.58 10.38
CA ALA A 23 11.96 0.09 11.64
C ALA A 23 10.93 1.04 12.24
N PHE A 24 9.95 0.48 12.95
CA PHE A 24 9.10 1.26 13.82
C PHE A 24 9.87 1.59 15.11
N LYS A 25 10.01 2.88 15.41
CA LYS A 25 10.76 3.36 16.57
C LYS A 25 9.88 3.56 17.80
N PHE A 26 8.62 3.93 17.59
CA PHE A 26 7.67 4.30 18.65
C PHE A 26 6.47 3.37 18.73
N TYR A 27 6.10 2.73 17.63
CA TYR A 27 4.97 1.81 17.56
C TYR A 27 5.41 0.38 17.81
N ASP A 28 5.15 -0.11 19.01
CA ASP A 28 5.25 -1.53 19.37
C ASP A 28 3.84 -2.15 19.33
N GLU A 29 3.57 -2.98 18.32
CA GLU A 29 2.26 -3.61 18.13
C GLU A 29 1.82 -4.47 19.31
N ASN A 30 2.76 -5.01 20.08
CA ASN A 30 2.51 -5.92 21.19
C ASN A 30 2.43 -5.23 22.55
N LYS A 31 2.85 -3.96 22.65
CA LYS A 31 2.77 -3.19 23.90
C LYS A 31 1.34 -3.11 24.37
N LYS A 32 1.09 -3.52 25.61
CA LYS A 32 -0.23 -3.45 26.22
C LYS A 32 -0.48 -2.11 26.89
N VAL A 33 -1.63 -1.52 26.60
CA VAL A 33 -2.16 -0.31 27.22
C VAL A 33 -3.63 -0.58 27.59
N LEU A 34 -4.01 -0.36 28.84
CA LEU A 34 -5.37 -0.63 29.33
C LEU A 34 -5.88 -2.03 28.98
N GLY A 35 -5.01 -3.04 29.06
CA GLY A 35 -5.37 -4.45 28.84
C GLY A 35 -5.40 -4.91 27.37
N LYS A 36 -5.26 -4.01 26.39
CA LYS A 36 -5.21 -4.34 24.97
C LYS A 36 -3.84 -4.02 24.38
N SER A 37 -3.46 -4.72 23.33
CA SER A 37 -2.23 -4.41 22.58
C SER A 37 -2.40 -3.12 21.76
N MET A 38 -1.29 -2.48 21.40
CA MET A 38 -1.32 -1.29 20.55
C MET A 38 -1.97 -1.56 19.20
N LYS A 39 -1.79 -2.74 18.61
CA LYS A 39 -2.47 -3.12 17.35
C LYS A 39 -4.00 -3.26 17.49
N GLU A 40 -4.50 -3.57 18.68
CA GLU A 40 -5.94 -3.61 18.95
C GLU A 40 -6.53 -2.21 19.14
N HIS A 41 -5.73 -1.25 19.63
CA HIS A 41 -6.12 0.14 19.74
C HIS A 41 -6.00 0.89 18.42
N LEU A 42 -4.90 0.69 17.68
CA LEU A 42 -4.55 1.42 16.47
C LEU A 42 -4.69 0.48 15.26
N ARG A 43 -5.85 0.47 14.65
CA ARG A 43 -6.18 -0.35 13.48
C ARG A 43 -5.81 0.42 12.21
N PHE A 44 -4.53 0.38 11.85
CA PHE A 44 -4.04 1.06 10.66
C PHE A 44 -4.58 0.45 9.37
N ALA A 45 -4.92 1.32 8.42
CA ALA A 45 -5.27 0.95 7.06
C ALA A 45 -4.37 1.69 6.06
N THR A 46 -3.96 1.02 5.00
CA THR A 46 -3.27 1.67 3.89
C THR A 46 -4.29 2.21 2.90
N CYS A 47 -4.11 3.46 2.51
CA CYS A 47 -4.90 4.11 1.47
C CYS A 47 -4.36 3.70 0.10
N TYR A 48 -5.12 2.89 -0.65
CA TYR A 48 -4.66 2.31 -1.90
C TYR A 48 -4.40 3.37 -2.98
N TRP A 49 -5.31 4.35 -3.14
CA TRP A 49 -5.19 5.37 -4.19
C TRP A 49 -3.98 6.30 -3.99
N HIS A 50 -3.70 6.76 -2.80
CA HIS A 50 -2.53 7.60 -2.53
C HIS A 50 -1.22 6.83 -2.69
N THR A 51 -1.21 5.57 -2.25
CA THR A 51 0.01 4.77 -2.22
C THR A 51 0.35 4.18 -3.57
N PHE A 52 -0.64 3.70 -4.33
CA PHE A 52 -0.38 2.89 -5.53
C PHE A 52 -0.93 3.48 -6.82
N THR A 53 -1.98 4.29 -6.78
CA THR A 53 -2.65 4.82 -7.98
C THR A 53 -2.24 6.26 -8.28
N TRP A 54 -2.09 7.10 -7.27
CA TRP A 54 -1.80 8.51 -7.48
C TRP A 54 -0.44 8.73 -8.15
N PRO A 55 -0.39 9.47 -9.27
CA PRO A 55 0.83 9.67 -10.05
C PRO A 55 1.71 10.82 -9.53
N GLY A 56 1.35 11.46 -8.41
CA GLY A 56 2.09 12.60 -7.88
C GLY A 56 1.78 13.92 -8.59
N LEU A 57 0.56 14.08 -9.10
CA LEU A 57 0.07 15.33 -9.67
C LEU A 57 -0.35 16.31 -8.56
N ASP A 58 -0.10 17.57 -8.77
CA ASP A 58 -0.65 18.68 -7.99
C ASP A 58 -1.11 19.83 -8.92
N PRO A 59 -1.78 20.88 -8.39
CA PRO A 59 -2.22 22.02 -9.22
C PRO A 59 -1.10 22.80 -9.91
N PHE A 60 0.14 22.61 -9.50
CA PHE A 60 1.30 23.38 -9.96
C PHE A 60 2.30 22.56 -10.77
N GLY A 61 2.12 21.25 -10.85
CA GLY A 61 3.07 20.38 -11.52
C GLY A 61 2.47 19.13 -12.15
N GLY A 62 3.24 18.51 -13.05
CA GLY A 62 2.90 17.25 -13.69
C GLY A 62 3.24 16.05 -12.82
N GLN A 63 3.04 14.85 -13.40
CA GLN A 63 3.35 13.58 -12.75
C GLN A 63 4.81 13.52 -12.27
N THR A 64 4.99 13.17 -11.00
CA THR A 64 6.31 13.06 -10.35
C THR A 64 6.70 11.64 -10.00
N PHE A 65 5.74 10.71 -9.91
CA PHE A 65 6.00 9.31 -9.61
C PHE A 65 5.99 8.44 -10.86
N ASN A 66 7.11 7.79 -11.11
CA ASN A 66 7.22 6.78 -12.16
C ASN A 66 7.08 5.39 -11.52
N ARG A 67 5.86 4.88 -11.49
CA ARG A 67 5.56 3.60 -10.85
C ARG A 67 5.67 2.46 -11.86
N PRO A 68 6.45 1.40 -11.58
CA PRO A 68 6.66 0.29 -12.52
C PRO A 68 5.35 -0.36 -12.98
N TRP A 69 4.36 -0.47 -12.12
CA TRP A 69 3.06 -1.09 -12.44
C TRP A 69 2.11 -0.20 -13.25
N MET A 70 2.47 1.05 -13.53
CA MET A 70 1.67 1.96 -14.36
C MET A 70 2.19 2.05 -15.81
N GLN A 71 3.13 1.19 -16.21
CA GLN A 71 3.83 1.29 -17.51
C GLN A 71 3.52 0.14 -18.48
N ALA A 72 2.73 -0.84 -18.09
CA ALA A 72 2.28 -1.88 -19.01
C ALA A 72 1.18 -1.30 -19.91
N GLY A 73 1.24 -1.54 -21.22
CA GLY A 73 0.23 -1.02 -22.15
C GLY A 73 -1.15 -1.67 -22.08
N ASP A 74 -1.35 -2.61 -21.17
CA ASP A 74 -2.59 -3.35 -20.91
C ASP A 74 -3.11 -2.98 -19.52
N GLU A 75 -4.32 -2.45 -19.44
CA GLU A 75 -4.94 -1.95 -18.22
C GLU A 75 -5.17 -3.06 -17.18
N ILE A 76 -5.59 -4.25 -17.61
CA ILE A 76 -5.76 -5.41 -16.70
C ILE A 76 -4.41 -5.82 -16.15
N LYS A 77 -3.39 -5.90 -16.98
CA LYS A 77 -2.04 -6.23 -16.54
C LYS A 77 -1.48 -5.18 -15.57
N MET A 78 -1.75 -3.89 -15.81
CA MET A 78 -1.39 -2.82 -14.87
C MET A 78 -2.10 -3.00 -13.52
N ALA A 79 -3.39 -3.35 -13.54
CA ALA A 79 -4.16 -3.61 -12.32
C ALA A 79 -3.58 -4.81 -11.53
N GLU A 80 -3.25 -5.91 -12.20
CA GLU A 80 -2.63 -7.09 -11.59
C GLU A 80 -1.24 -6.78 -11.00
N MET A 81 -0.41 -6.04 -11.74
CA MET A 81 0.91 -5.63 -11.26
C MET A 81 0.80 -4.73 -10.02
N LYS A 82 -0.11 -3.76 -10.07
CA LYS A 82 -0.40 -2.87 -8.95
C LYS A 82 -0.90 -3.63 -7.73
N LEU A 83 -1.79 -4.60 -7.91
CA LEU A 83 -2.29 -5.45 -6.84
C LEU A 83 -1.15 -6.26 -6.19
N ASN A 84 -0.27 -6.85 -6.99
CA ASN A 84 0.90 -7.58 -6.48
C ASN A 84 1.82 -6.66 -5.66
N ALA A 85 2.07 -5.43 -6.13
CA ALA A 85 2.87 -4.45 -5.40
C ALA A 85 2.20 -4.05 -4.07
N ALA A 86 0.87 -3.87 -4.08
CA ALA A 86 0.12 -3.52 -2.89
C ALA A 86 0.21 -4.61 -1.81
N PHE A 87 -0.02 -5.87 -2.15
CA PHE A 87 0.06 -6.96 -1.18
C PHE A 87 1.48 -7.22 -0.68
N ASP A 88 2.49 -7.06 -1.53
CA ASP A 88 3.89 -7.12 -1.08
C ASP A 88 4.16 -6.00 -0.05
N PHE A 89 3.71 -4.78 -0.32
CA PHE A 89 3.82 -3.66 0.62
C PHE A 89 3.07 -3.90 1.94
N PHE A 90 1.80 -4.34 1.88
CA PHE A 90 1.02 -4.60 3.09
C PHE A 90 1.68 -5.63 3.99
N THR A 91 2.26 -6.67 3.40
CA THR A 91 3.01 -7.70 4.12
C THR A 91 4.25 -7.12 4.80
N LYS A 92 5.01 -6.27 4.09
CA LYS A 92 6.23 -5.66 4.63
C LYS A 92 5.96 -4.71 5.81
N ILE A 93 4.93 -3.89 5.73
CA ILE A 93 4.58 -2.93 6.81
C ILE A 93 3.59 -3.50 7.83
N LYS A 94 3.11 -4.73 7.63
CA LYS A 94 2.11 -5.40 8.49
C LYS A 94 0.81 -4.62 8.67
N THR A 95 0.34 -3.93 7.65
CA THR A 95 -0.95 -3.25 7.70
C THR A 95 -2.06 -4.24 7.43
N PRO A 96 -2.93 -4.54 8.42
CA PRO A 96 -3.95 -5.58 8.28
C PRO A 96 -5.19 -5.14 7.48
N PHE A 97 -5.32 -3.84 7.23
CA PHE A 97 -6.46 -3.27 6.52
C PHE A 97 -5.99 -2.36 5.39
N PHE A 98 -6.81 -2.25 4.36
CA PHE A 98 -6.63 -1.25 3.31
C PHE A 98 -7.99 -0.74 2.83
N CYS A 99 -8.00 0.47 2.29
CA CYS A 99 -9.16 1.09 1.69
C CYS A 99 -8.87 1.48 0.25
N PHE A 100 -9.87 1.32 -0.62
CA PHE A 100 -9.74 1.53 -2.06
C PHE A 100 -11.07 2.01 -2.64
N HIS A 101 -11.00 2.59 -3.85
CA HIS A 101 -12.15 2.75 -4.73
C HIS A 101 -12.12 1.63 -5.79
N ASP A 102 -13.23 1.35 -6.41
CA ASP A 102 -13.36 0.36 -7.49
C ASP A 102 -12.31 0.55 -8.59
N ARG A 103 -12.11 1.79 -9.04
CA ARG A 103 -11.12 2.15 -10.06
C ARG A 103 -9.66 2.05 -9.63
N ASP A 104 -9.39 1.93 -8.36
CA ASP A 104 -8.02 1.69 -7.89
C ASP A 104 -7.54 0.28 -8.20
N ILE A 105 -8.44 -0.69 -8.16
CA ILE A 105 -8.14 -2.11 -8.30
C ILE A 105 -8.54 -2.70 -9.66
N SER A 106 -9.45 -2.05 -10.37
CA SER A 106 -9.90 -2.49 -11.70
C SER A 106 -9.96 -1.31 -12.68
N PRO A 107 -9.62 -1.51 -13.95
CA PRO A 107 -9.85 -0.50 -14.98
C PRO A 107 -11.34 -0.26 -15.16
N GLU A 108 -11.68 0.90 -15.70
CA GLU A 108 -13.06 1.24 -16.04
C GLU A 108 -13.57 0.35 -17.17
N GLY A 109 -14.77 -0.20 -17.02
CA GLY A 109 -15.41 -0.97 -18.06
C GLY A 109 -15.74 -0.10 -19.29
N SER A 110 -15.53 -0.62 -20.47
CA SER A 110 -15.82 0.06 -21.74
C SER A 110 -17.31 0.24 -22.02
N ASN A 111 -18.18 -0.40 -21.24
CA ASN A 111 -19.64 -0.30 -21.35
C ASN A 111 -20.30 -0.57 -19.99
N LEU A 112 -21.60 -0.20 -19.87
CA LEU A 112 -22.37 -0.31 -18.64
C LEU A 112 -22.52 -1.75 -18.12
N SER A 113 -22.44 -2.76 -18.99
CA SER A 113 -22.54 -4.17 -18.56
C SER A 113 -21.34 -4.65 -17.76
N LEU A 114 -20.18 -3.97 -17.88
CA LEU A 114 -18.98 -4.26 -17.10
C LEU A 114 -18.91 -3.50 -15.77
N ILE A 115 -19.82 -2.54 -15.56
CA ILE A 115 -19.92 -1.78 -14.31
C ILE A 115 -20.85 -2.49 -13.30
N HIS A 116 -21.76 -3.32 -13.80
CA HIS A 116 -22.65 -4.13 -12.98
C HIS A 116 -22.08 -5.55 -12.77
N ILE A 117 -21.22 -5.67 -11.84
CA ILE A 117 -20.80 -6.97 -11.30
C ILE A 117 -21.55 -7.21 -10.00
#